data_3e727d2d73f53d4229aac438bba37964
#
_entry.id   3e727d2d73f53d4229aac438bba37964
#
_cell.length_a   1.000
_cell.length_b   1.000
_cell.length_c   1.000
_cell.angle_alpha   90.00
_cell.angle_beta   90.00
_cell.angle_gamma   90.00
#
_symmetry.space_group_name_H-M   'P 1'
#
loop_
_entity.id
_entity.type
_entity.pdbx_description
1 polymer ?
#
loop_
_entity_poly.entity_id
_entity_poly.type
_entity_poly.pdbx_seq_one_letter_code
_entity_poly.pdbx_strand_id
1 'polypeptide(L)'
;MVETIYIVDPFPDERRRIADALASEPVVVKIYDGAAQFLDEVAETASGCVLAPLDLPGIGLRALIDEINRRQLPLAVVVIGRDSEFAIAVELVRSGAFDFLEHPFSDRRLQSVIRRAIGAGS
;
A
#
# COMPACT_ATOMS: atom_id res chain seq x y z
N MET A 1 -7.25 -16.10 10.97
CA MET A 1 -7.67 -14.72 10.72
C MET A 1 -7.13 -14.27 9.38
N VAL A 2 -7.96 -13.60 8.57
CA VAL A 2 -7.56 -13.18 7.23
C VAL A 2 -7.11 -11.73 7.28
N GLU A 3 -5.91 -11.45 6.73
CA GLU A 3 -5.39 -10.10 6.66
C GLU A 3 -6.04 -9.31 5.54
N THR A 4 -6.08 -7.98 5.70
CA THR A 4 -6.67 -7.08 4.71
C THR A 4 -5.58 -6.32 3.96
N ILE A 5 -5.73 -6.25 2.65
CA ILE A 5 -4.88 -5.44 1.78
C ILE A 5 -5.72 -4.26 1.29
N TYR A 6 -5.26 -3.06 1.59
CA TYR A 6 -5.93 -1.82 1.20
C TYR A 6 -5.23 -1.26 -0.03
N ILE A 7 -5.90 -1.28 -1.17
CA ILE A 7 -5.36 -0.70 -2.41
C ILE A 7 -5.86 0.74 -2.49
N VAL A 8 -4.95 1.69 -2.35
CA VAL A 8 -5.26 3.12 -2.41
C VAL A 8 -4.65 3.65 -3.71
N ASP A 9 -5.46 3.66 -4.77
CA ASP A 9 -4.96 3.94 -6.12
C ASP A 9 -6.08 4.53 -6.99
N PRO A 10 -5.90 5.73 -7.57
CA PRO A 10 -6.92 6.33 -8.42
C PRO A 10 -6.96 5.76 -9.84
N PHE A 11 -5.98 4.92 -10.22
CA PHE A 11 -5.86 4.41 -11.60
C PHE A 11 -6.55 3.05 -11.72
N PRO A 12 -7.71 2.97 -12.43
CA PRO A 12 -8.51 1.73 -12.46
C PRO A 12 -7.79 0.50 -12.99
N ASP A 13 -6.96 0.66 -14.01
CA ASP A 13 -6.24 -0.46 -14.61
C ASP A 13 -5.20 -1.04 -13.64
N GLU A 14 -4.50 -0.18 -12.93
CA GLU A 14 -3.52 -0.61 -11.94
C GLU A 14 -4.19 -1.29 -10.74
N ARG A 15 -5.32 -0.74 -10.27
CA ARG A 15 -6.09 -1.37 -9.19
C ARG A 15 -6.52 -2.78 -9.58
N ARG A 16 -7.02 -2.93 -10.81
CA ARG A 16 -7.48 -4.22 -11.32
C ARG A 16 -6.33 -5.21 -11.40
N ARG A 17 -5.20 -4.77 -11.94
CA ARG A 17 -4.02 -5.61 -12.06
C ARG A 17 -3.56 -6.14 -10.71
N ILE A 18 -3.50 -5.25 -9.71
CA ILE A 18 -3.09 -5.62 -8.36
C ILE A 18 -4.11 -6.57 -7.73
N ALA A 19 -5.40 -6.27 -7.84
CA ALA A 19 -6.45 -7.11 -7.30
C ALA A 19 -6.42 -8.51 -7.92
N ASP A 20 -6.23 -8.59 -9.24
CA ASP A 20 -6.15 -9.87 -9.94
C ASP A 20 -4.94 -10.69 -9.47
N ALA A 21 -3.80 -10.04 -9.26
CA ALA A 21 -2.60 -10.71 -8.77
C ALA A 21 -2.76 -11.25 -7.35
N LEU A 22 -3.66 -10.65 -6.56
CA LEU A 22 -3.93 -11.07 -5.18
C LEU A 22 -5.11 -12.02 -5.06
N ALA A 23 -5.81 -12.31 -6.15
CA ALA A 23 -7.03 -13.13 -6.12
C ALA A 23 -6.78 -14.55 -5.58
N SER A 24 -5.57 -15.08 -5.77
CA SER A 24 -5.21 -16.41 -5.28
C SER A 24 -4.65 -16.41 -3.85
N GLU A 25 -4.46 -15.25 -3.26
CA GLU A 25 -3.91 -15.12 -1.91
C GLU A 25 -5.02 -15.14 -0.86
N PRO A 26 -4.75 -15.69 0.35
CA PRO A 26 -5.76 -15.75 1.42
C PRO A 26 -5.88 -14.40 2.14
N VAL A 27 -6.28 -13.36 1.40
CA VAL A 27 -6.41 -12.00 1.92
C VAL A 27 -7.73 -11.40 1.49
N VAL A 28 -8.21 -10.42 2.26
CA VAL A 28 -9.34 -9.58 1.86
C VAL A 28 -8.77 -8.35 1.20
N VAL A 29 -9.29 -8.00 0.02
CA VAL A 29 -8.85 -6.80 -0.72
C VAL A 29 -9.93 -5.74 -0.64
N LYS A 30 -9.55 -4.54 -0.18
CA LYS A 30 -10.42 -3.36 -0.18
C LYS A 30 -9.79 -2.30 -1.05
N ILE A 31 -10.59 -1.63 -1.87
CA ILE A 31 -10.11 -0.69 -2.88
C ILE A 31 -10.65 0.71 -2.60
N TYR A 32 -9.77 1.70 -2.69
CA TYR A 32 -10.08 3.11 -2.48
C TYR A 32 -9.54 3.94 -3.64
N ASP A 33 -10.29 4.97 -4.04
CA ASP A 33 -9.90 5.85 -5.14
C ASP A 33 -8.75 6.78 -4.77
N GLY A 34 -8.55 7.02 -3.49
CA GLY A 34 -7.49 7.92 -3.05
C GLY A 34 -7.31 7.91 -1.55
N ALA A 35 -6.32 8.66 -1.09
CA ALA A 35 -5.94 8.69 0.31
C ALA A 35 -7.03 9.27 1.21
N ALA A 36 -7.73 10.31 0.76
CA ALA A 36 -8.78 10.94 1.56
C ALA A 36 -9.90 9.96 1.86
N GLN A 37 -10.38 9.24 0.85
CA GLN A 37 -11.42 8.23 1.03
C GLN A 37 -10.96 7.14 2.00
N PHE A 38 -9.73 6.66 1.82
CA PHE A 38 -9.18 5.63 2.69
C PHE A 38 -9.14 6.10 4.15
N LEU A 39 -8.63 7.30 4.38
CA LEU A 39 -8.48 7.83 5.74
C LEU A 39 -9.82 8.10 6.42
N ASP A 40 -10.86 8.44 5.63
CA ASP A 40 -12.20 8.64 6.16
C ASP A 40 -12.87 7.32 6.56
N GLU A 41 -12.56 6.24 5.84
CA GLU A 41 -13.28 4.97 5.99
C GLU A 41 -12.53 3.92 6.81
N VAL A 42 -11.20 4.06 6.95
CA VAL A 42 -10.41 3.03 7.62
C VAL A 42 -10.74 2.96 9.11
N ALA A 43 -10.93 1.74 9.61
CA ALA A 43 -11.25 1.53 11.02
C ALA A 43 -10.03 1.79 11.91
N GLU A 44 -10.27 2.26 13.14
CA GLU A 44 -9.21 2.48 14.13
C GLU A 44 -8.49 1.19 14.51
N THR A 45 -9.15 0.06 14.28
CA THR A 45 -8.61 -1.27 14.58
C THR A 45 -7.99 -1.94 13.34
N ALA A 46 -7.87 -1.21 12.23
CA ALA A 46 -7.38 -1.78 10.99
C ALA A 46 -5.93 -2.26 11.12
N SER A 47 -5.65 -3.41 10.51
CA SER A 47 -4.30 -3.95 10.40
C SER A 47 -4.13 -4.57 9.03
N GLY A 48 -2.89 -4.76 8.61
CA GLY A 48 -2.58 -5.35 7.31
C GLY A 48 -1.61 -4.51 6.51
N CYS A 49 -1.88 -4.41 5.20
CA CYS A 49 -0.97 -3.75 4.27
C CYS A 49 -1.72 -2.74 3.40
N VAL A 50 -1.08 -1.60 3.15
CA VAL A 50 -1.58 -0.58 2.22
C VAL A 50 -0.66 -0.58 0.99
N LEU A 51 -1.25 -0.66 -0.21
CA LEU A 51 -0.55 -0.50 -1.47
C LEU A 51 -0.96 0.83 -2.08
N ALA A 52 0.01 1.70 -2.35
CA ALA A 52 -0.26 3.01 -2.92
C ALA A 52 0.84 3.42 -3.89
N PRO A 53 0.49 4.12 -4.99
CA PRO A 53 1.48 4.61 -5.93
C PRO A 53 2.26 5.79 -5.36
N LEU A 54 3.53 5.91 -5.77
CA LEU A 54 4.38 7.01 -5.35
C LEU A 54 3.79 8.36 -5.75
N ASP A 55 3.15 8.42 -6.91
CA ASP A 55 2.54 9.63 -7.45
C ASP A 55 1.05 9.78 -7.07
N LEU A 56 0.68 9.31 -5.88
CA LEU A 56 -0.69 9.40 -5.39
C LEU A 56 -1.15 10.87 -5.36
N PRO A 57 -2.22 11.21 -6.11
CA PRO A 57 -2.72 12.59 -6.14
C PRO A 57 -3.49 12.95 -4.86
N GLY A 58 -3.95 14.19 -4.79
CA GLY A 58 -4.68 14.70 -3.64
C GLY A 58 -3.75 15.07 -2.52
N ILE A 59 -3.99 14.56 -1.32
CA ILE A 59 -3.12 14.85 -0.17
C ILE A 59 -1.74 14.21 -0.31
N GLY A 60 -1.61 13.23 -1.21
CA GLY A 60 -0.33 12.62 -1.51
C GLY A 60 0.06 11.46 -0.60
N LEU A 61 1.07 10.73 -1.05
CA LEU A 61 1.52 9.54 -0.34
C LEU A 61 2.17 9.87 1.01
N ARG A 62 2.95 10.94 1.07
CA ARG A 62 3.62 11.32 2.31
C ARG A 62 2.62 11.65 3.42
N ALA A 63 1.58 12.41 3.08
CA ALA A 63 0.53 12.73 4.03
C ALA A 63 -0.23 11.49 4.47
N LEU A 64 -0.43 10.53 3.57
CA LEU A 64 -1.05 9.26 3.90
C LEU A 64 -0.21 8.49 4.93
N ILE A 65 1.09 8.37 4.71
CA ILE A 65 2.00 7.69 5.63
C ILE A 65 2.03 8.40 6.98
N ASP A 66 2.13 9.73 6.97
CA ASP A 66 2.16 10.53 8.20
C ASP A 66 0.89 10.33 9.02
N GLU A 67 -0.26 10.28 8.36
CA GLU A 67 -1.55 10.11 9.04
C GLU A 67 -1.70 8.71 9.64
N ILE A 68 -1.25 7.68 8.91
CA ILE A 68 -1.22 6.31 9.43
C ILE A 68 -0.36 6.24 10.69
N ASN A 69 0.80 6.87 10.67
CA ASN A 69 1.71 6.90 11.81
C ASN A 69 1.09 7.69 12.98
N ARG A 70 0.47 8.83 12.71
CA ARG A 70 -0.17 9.65 13.73
C ARG A 70 -1.29 8.89 14.44
N ARG A 71 -2.08 8.13 13.69
CA ARG A 71 -3.17 7.32 14.24
C ARG A 71 -2.67 6.02 14.87
N GLN A 72 -1.38 5.72 14.72
CA GLN A 72 -0.78 4.48 15.24
C GLN A 72 -1.47 3.22 14.69
N LEU A 73 -1.89 3.28 13.42
CA LEU A 73 -2.47 2.12 12.77
C LEU A 73 -1.37 1.11 12.41
N PRO A 74 -1.53 -0.17 12.76
CA PRO A 74 -0.54 -1.20 12.41
C PRO A 74 -0.68 -1.62 10.96
N LEU A 75 -0.42 -0.69 10.04
CA LEU A 75 -0.51 -0.89 8.60
C LEU A 75 0.86 -0.71 7.97
N ALA A 76 1.32 -1.73 7.27
CA ALA A 76 2.57 -1.65 6.50
C ALA A 76 2.25 -1.03 5.14
N VAL A 77 2.90 0.07 4.79
CA VAL A 77 2.68 0.76 3.52
C VAL A 77 3.72 0.32 2.51
N VAL A 78 3.28 -0.28 1.42
CA VAL A 78 4.13 -0.64 0.29
C VAL A 78 3.89 0.39 -0.82
N VAL A 79 4.95 1.07 -1.22
CA VAL A 79 4.90 2.12 -2.23
C VAL A 79 5.22 1.51 -3.59
N ILE A 80 4.42 1.80 -4.60
CA ILE A 80 4.62 1.33 -5.96
C ILE A 80 5.09 2.49 -6.83
N GLY A 81 6.22 2.33 -7.51
CA GLY A 81 6.77 3.38 -8.34
C GLY A 81 7.80 2.87 -9.34
N ARG A 82 8.48 3.79 -10.01
CA ARG A 82 9.47 3.48 -11.04
C ARG A 82 10.88 3.58 -10.51
N ASP A 83 11.81 2.90 -11.17
CA ASP A 83 13.23 2.91 -10.84
C ASP A 83 13.80 4.33 -10.75
N SER A 84 13.40 5.21 -11.66
CA SER A 84 13.86 6.61 -11.67
C SER A 84 13.50 7.40 -10.40
N GLU A 85 12.64 6.84 -9.54
CA GLU A 85 12.15 7.48 -8.33
C GLU A 85 12.79 6.91 -7.05
N PHE A 86 13.89 6.19 -7.21
CA PHE A 86 14.53 5.46 -6.12
C PHE A 86 14.88 6.35 -4.92
N ALA A 87 15.43 7.53 -5.18
CA ALA A 87 15.83 8.44 -4.09
C ALA A 87 14.64 8.87 -3.23
N ILE A 88 13.50 9.11 -3.88
CA ILE A 88 12.25 9.47 -3.18
C ILE A 88 11.75 8.27 -2.39
N ALA A 89 11.84 7.08 -2.97
CA ALA A 89 11.42 5.84 -2.32
C ALA A 89 12.22 5.58 -1.04
N VAL A 90 13.52 5.80 -1.08
CA VAL A 90 14.40 5.65 0.10
C VAL A 90 13.97 6.60 1.21
N GLU A 91 13.66 7.85 0.87
CA GLU A 91 13.18 8.83 1.83
C GLU A 91 11.86 8.42 2.47
N LEU A 92 10.93 7.87 1.66
CA LEU A 92 9.64 7.42 2.16
C LEU A 92 9.77 6.21 3.09
N VAL A 93 10.66 5.29 2.81
CA VAL A 93 10.94 4.16 3.70
C VAL A 93 11.46 4.67 5.04
N ARG A 94 12.35 5.65 5.02
CA ARG A 94 12.83 6.30 6.25
C ARG A 94 11.74 7.00 7.02
N SER A 95 10.70 7.49 6.31
CA SER A 95 9.57 8.20 6.92
C SER A 95 8.47 7.26 7.42
N GLY A 96 8.62 5.95 7.21
CA GLY A 96 7.67 4.98 7.75
C GLY A 96 7.05 4.03 6.75
N ALA A 97 7.34 4.15 5.44
CA ALA A 97 6.90 3.15 4.48
C ALA A 97 7.63 1.83 4.74
N PHE A 98 6.94 0.72 4.52
CA PHE A 98 7.52 -0.60 4.74
C PHE A 98 8.51 -0.98 3.65
N ASP A 99 8.11 -0.81 2.38
CA ASP A 99 8.93 -1.23 1.24
C ASP A 99 8.50 -0.49 -0.02
N PHE A 100 9.32 -0.61 -1.06
CA PHE A 100 9.08 -0.04 -2.37
C PHE A 100 9.03 -1.17 -3.40
N LEU A 101 7.95 -1.22 -4.18
CA LEU A 101 7.77 -2.19 -5.26
C LEU A 101 7.93 -1.48 -6.61
N GLU A 102 8.95 -1.86 -7.37
CA GLU A 102 9.32 -1.19 -8.60
C GLU A 102 8.61 -1.76 -9.82
N HIS A 103 8.07 -0.87 -10.67
CA HIS A 103 7.53 -1.25 -11.97
C HIS A 103 8.65 -1.55 -12.96
N PRO A 104 8.47 -2.54 -13.84
CA PRO A 104 7.41 -3.54 -13.85
C PRO A 104 7.69 -4.63 -12.81
N PHE A 105 6.63 -5.17 -12.23
CA PHE A 105 6.77 -6.27 -11.27
C PHE A 105 5.88 -7.44 -11.67
N SER A 106 6.31 -8.65 -11.32
CA SER A 106 5.53 -9.87 -11.52
C SER A 106 4.52 -10.05 -10.40
N ASP A 107 3.50 -10.88 -10.67
CA ASP A 107 2.54 -11.25 -9.62
C ASP A 107 3.26 -11.91 -8.43
N ARG A 108 4.25 -12.75 -8.70
CA ARG A 108 5.04 -13.40 -7.65
C ARG A 108 5.76 -12.39 -6.78
N ARG A 109 6.36 -11.35 -7.39
CA ARG A 109 7.07 -10.31 -6.65
C ARG A 109 6.12 -9.54 -5.75
N LEU A 110 4.95 -9.15 -6.28
CA LEU A 110 3.92 -8.49 -5.52
C LEU A 110 3.47 -9.35 -4.33
N GLN A 111 3.16 -10.61 -4.57
CA GLN A 111 2.74 -11.55 -3.53
C GLN A 111 3.79 -11.68 -2.44
N SER A 112 5.07 -11.76 -2.83
CA SER A 112 6.18 -11.87 -1.88
C SER A 112 6.27 -10.64 -0.98
N VAL A 113 6.17 -9.45 -1.55
CA VAL A 113 6.22 -8.19 -0.79
C VAL A 113 5.04 -8.11 0.18
N ILE A 114 3.84 -8.47 -0.29
CA ILE A 114 2.63 -8.47 0.54
C ILE A 114 2.78 -9.41 1.74
N ARG A 115 3.29 -10.61 1.52
CA ARG A 115 3.46 -11.58 2.62
C ARG A 115 4.40 -11.04 3.69
N ARG A 116 5.50 -10.40 3.29
CA ARG A 116 6.43 -9.79 4.25
C ARG A 116 5.79 -8.61 4.97
N ALA A 117 5.03 -7.78 4.24
CA ALA A 117 4.37 -6.62 4.82
C ALA A 117 3.33 -7.01 5.86
N ILE A 118 2.54 -8.04 5.58
CA ILE A 118 1.55 -8.57 6.53
C ILE A 118 2.24 -9.06 7.80
N GLY A 119 3.32 -9.81 7.66
CA GLY A 119 4.08 -10.31 8.80
C GLY A 119 4.64 -9.19 9.67
N ALA A 120 5.09 -8.10 9.06
CA ALA A 120 5.65 -6.97 9.78
C ALA A 120 4.57 -6.11 10.45
N GLY A 121 3.37 -6.05 9.85
CA GLY A 121 2.27 -5.23 10.37
C GLY A 121 1.46 -5.88 11.48
N SER A 122 1.66 -7.14 11.73
CA SER A 122 0.87 -7.89 12.72
C SER A 122 1.51 -7.94 14.10
#